data_b4a0f5df9d8b155bf8e5675b9cfa5b99
#
_entry.id   b4a0f5df9d8b155bf8e5675b9cfa5b99
#
_cell.length_a   1.000
_cell.length_b   1.000
_cell.length_c   1.000
_cell.angle_alpha   90.00
_cell.angle_beta   90.00
_cell.angle_gamma   90.00
#
_symmetry.space_group_name_H-M   'P 1'
#
loop_
_entity.id
_entity.type
_entity.pdbx_description
1 polymer ?
#
loop_
_entity_poly.entity_id
_entity_poly.type
_entity_poly.pdbx_seq_one_letter_code
_entity_poly.pdbx_strand_id
1 'polypeptide(L)'
;MAFYIHVVIRIILSAIIGGLIGSERARHGRAAGLRTHLLVCVGAAMTSLTSLYLSEVLGYTSDVARISAQVISGIGFLGAGTIMIRNTSVITGLTTAAGMWATAAIGIAVGYGFYIGAVLAALVCVFSVTVLYRLEAPLKNTVTFYIEISDIRATESVANIIKADKNNLISYDIIPAKSCIPNNLGIVGTVLNEETYQTIKNKLNACDAVAIFLRDMSI
;
A
#
# COMPACT_ATOMS: atom_id res chain seq x y z
N MET A 1 -8.62 7.57 -41.03
CA MET A 1 -8.67 6.13 -40.70
C MET A 1 -7.49 5.71 -39.81
N ALA A 2 -6.25 6.08 -40.13
CA ALA A 2 -5.07 5.72 -39.32
C ALA A 2 -5.16 6.17 -37.83
N PHE A 3 -5.66 7.38 -37.55
CA PHE A 3 -5.81 7.87 -36.17
C PHE A 3 -6.65 6.92 -35.31
N TYR A 4 -7.81 6.50 -35.80
CA TYR A 4 -8.73 5.63 -35.05
C TYR A 4 -8.17 4.24 -34.77
N ILE A 5 -7.35 3.71 -35.69
CA ILE A 5 -6.64 2.44 -35.46
C ILE A 5 -5.63 2.61 -34.33
N HIS A 6 -4.89 3.71 -34.28
CA HIS A 6 -3.97 4.01 -33.18
C HIS A 6 -4.70 4.18 -31.83
N VAL A 7 -5.91 4.78 -31.83
CA VAL A 7 -6.73 4.88 -30.61
C VAL A 7 -7.04 3.50 -30.04
N VAL A 8 -7.51 2.58 -30.89
CA VAL A 8 -7.84 1.21 -30.45
C VAL A 8 -6.62 0.50 -29.90
N ILE A 9 -5.50 0.54 -30.60
CA ILE A 9 -4.25 -0.10 -30.18
C ILE A 9 -3.78 0.45 -28.82
N ARG A 10 -3.80 1.77 -28.64
CA ARG A 10 -3.34 2.43 -27.40
C ARG A 10 -4.24 2.12 -26.21
N ILE A 11 -5.56 2.06 -26.41
CA ILE A 11 -6.50 1.66 -25.36
C ILE A 11 -6.27 0.20 -24.96
N ILE A 12 -6.15 -0.72 -25.91
CA ILE A 12 -5.89 -2.13 -25.62
C ILE A 12 -4.56 -2.28 -24.89
N LEU A 13 -3.51 -1.62 -25.37
CA LEU A 13 -2.19 -1.68 -24.74
C LEU A 13 -2.20 -1.13 -23.31
N SER A 14 -2.89 0.00 -23.08
CA SER A 14 -3.04 0.57 -21.74
C SER A 14 -3.82 -0.38 -20.79
N ALA A 15 -4.85 -1.05 -21.29
CA ALA A 15 -5.59 -2.04 -20.54
C ALA A 15 -4.74 -3.26 -20.17
N ILE A 16 -3.93 -3.76 -21.12
CA ILE A 16 -3.00 -4.87 -20.87
C ILE A 16 -1.96 -4.48 -19.80
N ILE A 17 -1.30 -3.34 -19.96
CA ILE A 17 -0.25 -2.90 -19.03
C ILE A 17 -0.85 -2.64 -17.64
N GLY A 18 -1.94 -1.88 -17.54
CA GLY A 18 -2.63 -1.63 -16.28
C GLY A 18 -3.13 -2.91 -15.63
N GLY A 19 -3.63 -3.85 -16.44
CA GLY A 19 -4.05 -5.17 -16.01
C GLY A 19 -2.91 -6.02 -15.46
N LEU A 20 -1.74 -6.04 -16.11
CA LEU A 20 -0.55 -6.75 -15.65
C LEU A 20 -0.07 -6.23 -14.29
N ILE A 21 0.10 -4.90 -14.15
CA ILE A 21 0.49 -4.28 -12.87
C ILE A 21 -0.54 -4.60 -11.80
N GLY A 22 -1.83 -4.41 -12.10
CA GLY A 22 -2.92 -4.62 -11.15
C GLY A 22 -3.13 -6.07 -10.75
N SER A 23 -2.87 -7.05 -11.65
CA SER A 23 -2.97 -8.48 -11.34
C SER A 23 -1.94 -8.90 -10.30
N GLU A 24 -0.71 -8.37 -10.41
CA GLU A 24 0.34 -8.64 -9.44
C GLU A 24 0.03 -8.04 -8.07
N ARG A 25 -0.56 -6.83 -8.05
CA ARG A 25 -1.03 -6.21 -6.81
C ARG A 25 -2.16 -7.01 -6.15
N ALA A 26 -3.10 -7.51 -6.95
CA ALA A 26 -4.20 -8.34 -6.46
C ALA A 26 -3.71 -9.66 -5.85
N ARG A 27 -2.71 -10.33 -6.47
CA ARG A 27 -2.09 -11.56 -5.95
C ARG A 27 -1.48 -11.37 -4.56
N HIS A 28 -0.98 -10.17 -4.26
CA HIS A 28 -0.41 -9.83 -2.97
C HIS A 28 -1.41 -9.20 -1.98
N GLY A 29 -2.72 -9.29 -2.25
CA GLY A 29 -3.78 -8.79 -1.35
C GLY A 29 -3.75 -7.29 -1.10
N ARG A 30 -3.25 -6.47 -2.05
CA ARG A 30 -3.16 -5.03 -1.90
C ARG A 30 -4.48 -4.33 -2.21
N ALA A 31 -4.75 -3.21 -1.53
CA ALA A 31 -6.03 -2.47 -1.62
C ALA A 31 -6.41 -2.08 -3.06
N ALA A 32 -5.46 -1.59 -3.88
CA ALA A 32 -5.66 -1.35 -5.29
C ALA A 32 -5.14 -2.54 -6.11
N GLY A 33 -6.04 -3.30 -6.74
CA GLY A 33 -5.76 -4.50 -7.53
C GLY A 33 -6.00 -4.30 -9.03
N LEU A 34 -6.36 -5.40 -9.70
CA LEU A 34 -6.53 -5.51 -11.15
C LEU A 34 -7.43 -4.41 -11.73
N ARG A 35 -8.65 -4.29 -11.22
CA ARG A 35 -9.65 -3.35 -11.75
C ARG A 35 -9.19 -1.90 -11.61
N THR A 36 -8.61 -1.55 -10.47
CA THR A 36 -8.17 -0.18 -10.18
C THR A 36 -7.06 0.25 -11.13
N HIS A 37 -5.99 -0.55 -11.26
CA HIS A 37 -4.85 -0.20 -12.14
C HIS A 37 -5.25 -0.20 -13.61
N LEU A 38 -6.09 -1.15 -14.05
CA LEU A 38 -6.62 -1.17 -15.42
C LEU A 38 -7.39 0.12 -15.74
N LEU A 39 -8.34 0.50 -14.89
CA LEU A 39 -9.15 1.71 -15.09
C LEU A 39 -8.31 2.99 -15.03
N VAL A 40 -7.35 3.07 -14.11
CA VAL A 40 -6.43 4.22 -14.02
C VAL A 40 -5.59 4.35 -15.29
N CYS A 41 -5.02 3.25 -15.78
CA CYS A 41 -4.18 3.27 -16.97
C CYS A 41 -4.98 3.66 -18.23
N VAL A 42 -6.15 3.05 -18.44
CA VAL A 42 -7.04 3.35 -19.58
C VAL A 42 -7.56 4.77 -19.50
N GLY A 43 -8.02 5.23 -18.31
CA GLY A 43 -8.49 6.59 -18.12
C GLY A 43 -7.42 7.63 -18.43
N ALA A 44 -6.19 7.40 -17.96
CA ALA A 44 -5.04 8.26 -18.23
C ALA A 44 -4.68 8.27 -19.74
N ALA A 45 -4.68 7.11 -20.41
CA ALA A 45 -4.46 7.04 -21.84
C ALA A 45 -5.53 7.79 -22.64
N MET A 46 -6.81 7.69 -22.20
CA MET A 46 -7.91 8.41 -22.84
C MET A 46 -7.74 9.92 -22.79
N THR A 47 -7.23 10.50 -21.70
CA THR A 47 -6.97 11.95 -21.62
C THR A 47 -5.94 12.42 -22.66
N SER A 48 -4.87 11.63 -22.85
CA SER A 48 -3.85 11.91 -23.86
C SER A 48 -4.41 11.77 -25.29
N LEU A 49 -5.21 10.73 -25.53
CA LEU A 49 -5.87 10.51 -26.83
C LEU A 49 -6.89 11.64 -27.14
N THR A 50 -7.62 12.10 -26.13
CA THR A 50 -8.54 13.24 -26.28
C THR A 50 -7.76 14.52 -26.64
N SER A 51 -6.61 14.77 -26.00
CA SER A 51 -5.75 15.90 -26.32
C SER A 51 -5.25 15.84 -27.76
N LEU A 52 -4.81 14.66 -28.22
CA LEU A 52 -4.39 14.47 -29.62
C LEU A 52 -5.55 14.62 -30.60
N TYR A 53 -6.74 14.14 -30.26
CA TYR A 53 -7.93 14.30 -31.09
C TYR A 53 -8.29 15.78 -31.27
N LEU A 54 -8.28 16.57 -30.19
CA LEU A 54 -8.53 18.01 -30.26
C LEU A 54 -7.51 18.73 -31.15
N SER A 55 -6.22 18.37 -31.04
CA SER A 55 -5.16 19.03 -31.80
C SER A 55 -5.10 18.54 -33.25
N GLU A 56 -5.00 17.22 -33.50
CA GLU A 56 -4.71 16.65 -34.82
C GLU A 56 -5.97 16.54 -35.72
N VAL A 57 -7.15 16.30 -35.12
CA VAL A 57 -8.39 16.08 -35.88
C VAL A 57 -9.24 17.35 -35.95
N LEU A 58 -9.37 18.07 -34.84
CA LEU A 58 -10.20 19.28 -34.76
C LEU A 58 -9.41 20.57 -34.98
N GLY A 59 -8.07 20.52 -35.04
CA GLY A 59 -7.22 21.66 -35.35
C GLY A 59 -7.09 22.71 -34.23
N TYR A 60 -7.43 22.36 -32.98
CA TYR A 60 -7.28 23.28 -31.84
C TYR A 60 -5.79 23.49 -31.53
N THR A 61 -5.34 24.74 -31.49
CA THR A 61 -3.97 25.14 -31.13
C THR A 61 -3.83 25.33 -29.62
N SER A 62 -4.13 24.29 -28.84
CA SER A 62 -4.00 24.33 -27.38
C SER A 62 -2.85 23.45 -26.90
N ASP A 63 -2.40 23.65 -25.66
CA ASP A 63 -1.42 22.80 -25.01
C ASP A 63 -1.95 21.36 -24.90
N VAL A 64 -1.35 20.47 -25.69
CA VAL A 64 -1.74 19.05 -25.78
C VAL A 64 -1.55 18.33 -24.43
N ALA A 65 -0.62 18.78 -23.59
CA ALA A 65 -0.36 18.14 -22.31
C ALA A 65 -1.33 18.58 -21.19
N ARG A 66 -2.10 19.63 -21.40
CA ARG A 66 -2.90 20.27 -20.35
C ARG A 66 -3.93 19.34 -19.70
N ILE A 67 -4.64 18.53 -20.49
CA ILE A 67 -5.65 17.59 -19.95
C ILE A 67 -4.94 16.48 -19.16
N SER A 68 -3.85 15.92 -19.69
CA SER A 68 -3.09 14.86 -19.04
C SER A 68 -2.38 15.33 -17.78
N ALA A 69 -1.95 16.60 -17.72
CA ALA A 69 -1.36 17.19 -16.51
C ALA A 69 -2.34 17.17 -15.32
N GLN A 70 -3.65 17.35 -15.57
CA GLN A 70 -4.68 17.27 -14.53
C GLN A 70 -4.85 15.85 -13.98
N VAL A 71 -4.59 14.82 -14.78
CA VAL A 71 -4.60 13.42 -14.31
C VAL A 71 -3.50 13.21 -13.26
N ILE A 72 -2.29 13.71 -13.51
CA ILE A 72 -1.15 13.58 -12.56
C ILE A 72 -1.48 14.26 -11.22
N SER A 73 -2.15 15.39 -11.25
CA SER A 73 -2.65 16.06 -10.03
C SER A 73 -3.79 15.28 -9.39
N GLY A 74 -4.78 14.88 -10.18
CA GLY A 74 -6.01 14.21 -9.70
C GLY A 74 -5.77 12.81 -9.13
N ILE A 75 -4.81 12.05 -9.66
CA ILE A 75 -4.50 10.71 -9.14
C ILE A 75 -3.96 10.76 -7.71
N GLY A 76 -3.41 11.91 -7.28
CA GLY A 76 -2.97 12.12 -5.90
C GLY A 76 -4.10 11.96 -4.90
N PHE A 77 -5.34 12.36 -5.24
CA PHE A 77 -6.52 12.17 -4.40
C PHE A 77 -6.85 10.68 -4.20
N LEU A 78 -6.84 9.87 -5.27
CA LEU A 78 -7.04 8.43 -5.19
C LEU A 78 -5.90 7.77 -4.40
N GLY A 79 -4.65 8.21 -4.61
CA GLY A 79 -3.48 7.77 -3.86
C GLY A 79 -3.64 8.02 -2.36
N ALA A 80 -3.99 9.24 -1.98
CA ALA A 80 -4.24 9.60 -0.58
C ALA A 80 -5.33 8.74 0.06
N GLY A 81 -6.39 8.41 -0.69
CA GLY A 81 -7.46 7.52 -0.23
C GLY A 81 -7.02 6.09 0.09
N THR A 82 -5.84 5.66 -0.36
CA THR A 82 -5.28 4.34 -0.02
C THR A 82 -4.31 4.36 1.14
N ILE A 83 -3.87 5.54 1.58
CA ILE A 83 -2.94 5.69 2.70
C ILE A 83 -3.76 5.70 3.99
N MET A 84 -3.50 4.74 4.86
CA MET A 84 -4.20 4.58 6.14
C MET A 84 -3.18 4.49 7.27
N ILE A 85 -3.52 5.14 8.38
CA ILE A 85 -2.78 4.98 9.64
C ILE A 85 -3.45 3.86 10.41
N ARG A 86 -2.72 2.79 10.68
CA ARG A 86 -3.15 1.69 11.55
C ARG A 86 -2.44 1.82 12.89
N ASN A 87 -3.20 1.64 13.99
CA ASN A 87 -2.68 1.57 15.35
C ASN A 87 -1.64 2.66 15.66
N THR A 88 -2.04 3.93 15.53
CA THR A 88 -1.31 5.16 15.93
C THR A 88 0.07 5.40 15.28
N SER A 89 0.78 4.39 14.76
CA SER A 89 2.16 4.56 14.27
C SER A 89 2.46 3.89 12.92
N VAL A 90 1.64 2.95 12.42
CA VAL A 90 1.95 2.23 11.18
C VAL A 90 1.19 2.82 9.99
N ILE A 91 1.94 3.44 9.07
CA ILE A 91 1.38 3.97 7.82
C ILE A 91 1.39 2.86 6.76
N THR A 92 0.21 2.54 6.23
CA THR A 92 0.03 1.55 5.16
C THR A 92 -0.48 2.21 3.89
N GLY A 93 -0.29 1.56 2.72
CA GLY A 93 -0.83 2.05 1.46
C GLY A 93 0.11 2.93 0.62
N LEU A 94 1.29 3.34 1.14
CA LEU A 94 2.24 4.20 0.41
C LEU A 94 2.67 3.60 -0.94
N THR A 95 3.05 2.32 -0.97
CA THR A 95 3.41 1.62 -2.22
C THR A 95 2.22 1.50 -3.17
N THR A 96 1.00 1.37 -2.64
CA THR A 96 -0.22 1.33 -3.44
C THR A 96 -0.49 2.68 -4.10
N ALA A 97 -0.37 3.77 -3.36
CA ALA A 97 -0.52 5.13 -3.86
C ALA A 97 0.51 5.44 -4.97
N ALA A 98 1.78 5.14 -4.71
CA ALA A 98 2.86 5.30 -5.69
C ALA A 98 2.64 4.45 -6.96
N GLY A 99 2.16 3.20 -6.80
CA GLY A 99 1.83 2.31 -7.91
C GLY A 99 0.70 2.84 -8.79
N MET A 100 -0.35 3.42 -8.21
CA MET A 100 -1.44 4.04 -8.97
C MET A 100 -0.96 5.28 -9.72
N TRP A 101 -0.12 6.11 -9.09
CA TRP A 101 0.47 7.28 -9.72
C TRP A 101 1.33 6.89 -10.94
N ALA A 102 2.21 5.91 -10.76
CA ALA A 102 3.04 5.38 -11.85
C ALA A 102 2.20 4.78 -12.98
N THR A 103 1.12 4.04 -12.65
CA THR A 103 0.21 3.46 -13.65
C THR A 103 -0.49 4.54 -14.48
N ALA A 104 -0.89 5.66 -13.86
CA ALA A 104 -1.47 6.80 -14.58
C ALA A 104 -0.44 7.42 -15.54
N ALA A 105 0.80 7.64 -15.08
CA ALA A 105 1.88 8.16 -15.93
C ALA A 105 2.18 7.24 -17.13
N ILE A 106 2.19 5.92 -16.91
CA ILE A 106 2.33 4.93 -17.99
C ILE A 106 1.18 5.00 -18.98
N GLY A 107 -0.06 5.13 -18.49
CA GLY A 107 -1.25 5.32 -19.33
C GLY A 107 -1.14 6.56 -20.21
N ILE A 108 -0.71 7.69 -19.65
CA ILE A 108 -0.46 8.93 -20.40
C ILE A 108 0.59 8.69 -21.51
N ALA A 109 1.69 8.02 -21.18
CA ALA A 109 2.75 7.72 -22.15
C ALA A 109 2.24 6.84 -23.31
N VAL A 110 1.46 5.79 -23.01
CA VAL A 110 0.80 4.96 -24.03
C VAL A 110 -0.15 5.80 -24.89
N GLY A 111 -0.94 6.66 -24.27
CA GLY A 111 -1.89 7.54 -24.96
C GLY A 111 -1.24 8.50 -25.94
N TYR A 112 -0.07 9.04 -25.60
CA TYR A 112 0.74 9.85 -26.53
C TYR A 112 1.58 9.02 -27.54
N GLY A 113 1.62 7.69 -27.40
CA GLY A 113 2.40 6.83 -28.29
C GLY A 113 3.87 6.68 -27.89
N PHE A 114 4.26 7.09 -26.68
CA PHE A 114 5.61 6.89 -26.14
C PHE A 114 5.76 5.48 -25.59
N TYR A 115 5.66 4.47 -26.48
CA TYR A 115 5.58 3.06 -26.13
C TYR A 115 6.83 2.53 -25.42
N ILE A 116 8.03 2.94 -25.88
CA ILE A 116 9.28 2.48 -25.27
C ILE A 116 9.34 2.91 -23.80
N GLY A 117 9.06 4.17 -23.51
CA GLY A 117 9.04 4.68 -22.14
C GLY A 117 7.97 3.99 -21.29
N ALA A 118 6.77 3.79 -21.85
CA ALA A 118 5.68 3.11 -21.15
C ALA A 118 6.02 1.67 -20.79
N VAL A 119 6.60 0.90 -21.71
CA VAL A 119 6.99 -0.50 -21.46
C VAL A 119 8.12 -0.58 -20.43
N LEU A 120 9.16 0.25 -20.57
CA LEU A 120 10.24 0.28 -19.58
C LEU A 120 9.74 0.64 -18.19
N ALA A 121 8.89 1.68 -18.07
CA ALA A 121 8.29 2.05 -16.79
C ALA A 121 7.42 0.94 -16.22
N ALA A 122 6.62 0.25 -17.05
CA ALA A 122 5.80 -0.88 -16.63
C ALA A 122 6.66 -2.04 -16.10
N LEU A 123 7.76 -2.37 -16.78
CA LEU A 123 8.70 -3.40 -16.33
C LEU A 123 9.31 -3.05 -14.98
N VAL A 124 9.74 -1.80 -14.78
CA VAL A 124 10.28 -1.34 -13.49
C VAL A 124 9.20 -1.40 -12.40
N CYS A 125 7.96 -1.02 -12.68
CA CYS A 125 6.87 -1.12 -11.73
C CYS A 125 6.60 -2.57 -11.33
N VAL A 126 6.47 -3.49 -12.30
CA VAL A 126 6.25 -4.92 -12.02
C VAL A 126 7.43 -5.49 -11.24
N PHE A 127 8.67 -5.21 -11.66
CA PHE A 127 9.86 -5.63 -10.93
C PHE A 127 9.86 -5.15 -9.47
N SER A 128 9.54 -3.88 -9.25
CA SER A 128 9.48 -3.28 -7.91
C SER A 128 8.46 -3.98 -7.02
N VAL A 129 7.25 -4.23 -7.51
CA VAL A 129 6.18 -4.82 -6.68
C VAL A 129 6.30 -6.35 -6.50
N THR A 130 7.10 -7.03 -7.37
CA THR A 130 7.31 -8.48 -7.28
C THR A 130 8.63 -8.84 -6.60
N VAL A 131 9.74 -8.34 -7.14
CA VAL A 131 11.09 -8.77 -6.72
C VAL A 131 11.50 -8.10 -5.43
N LEU A 132 11.36 -6.76 -5.33
CA LEU A 132 11.70 -6.07 -4.08
C LEU A 132 10.82 -6.54 -2.91
N TYR A 133 9.54 -6.79 -3.16
CA TYR A 133 8.65 -7.35 -2.14
C TYR A 133 9.17 -8.69 -1.59
N ARG A 134 9.67 -9.59 -2.46
CA ARG A 134 10.25 -10.87 -2.03
C ARG A 134 11.57 -10.71 -1.26
N LEU A 135 12.37 -9.71 -1.62
CA LEU A 135 13.61 -9.39 -0.89
C LEU A 135 13.35 -8.78 0.48
N GLU A 136 12.27 -8.01 0.64
CA GLU A 136 11.85 -7.43 1.91
C GLU A 136 11.15 -8.44 2.84
N ALA A 137 10.52 -9.48 2.29
CA ALA A 137 9.75 -10.46 3.04
C ALA A 137 10.57 -11.22 4.12
N PRO A 138 11.83 -11.64 3.89
CA PRO A 138 12.63 -12.31 4.90
C PRO A 138 13.03 -11.40 6.08
N LEU A 139 13.03 -10.08 5.88
CA LEU A 139 13.32 -9.11 6.93
C LEU A 139 12.13 -8.89 7.89
N LYS A 140 10.98 -9.47 7.59
CA LYS A 140 9.72 -9.33 8.35
C LYS A 140 9.33 -10.58 9.12
N ASN A 141 10.27 -11.27 9.78
CA ASN A 141 9.92 -12.25 10.81
C ASN A 141 9.41 -11.53 12.07
N THR A 142 8.46 -10.62 11.89
CA THR A 142 7.88 -9.88 13.00
C THR A 142 6.69 -10.63 13.57
N VAL A 143 6.62 -10.70 14.88
CA VAL A 143 5.48 -11.26 15.61
C VAL A 143 4.75 -10.13 16.31
N THR A 144 3.47 -9.95 15.97
CA THR A 144 2.60 -9.00 16.67
C THR A 144 1.78 -9.75 17.71
N PHE A 145 1.66 -9.16 18.89
CA PHE A 145 0.89 -9.71 19.99
C PHE A 145 0.01 -8.64 20.64
N TYR A 146 -1.08 -9.08 21.22
CA TYR A 146 -2.00 -8.27 22.00
C TYR A 146 -2.04 -8.76 23.44
N ILE A 147 -1.95 -7.82 24.36
CA ILE A 147 -2.04 -8.07 25.80
C ILE A 147 -3.18 -7.22 26.36
N GLU A 148 -3.96 -7.78 27.27
CA GLU A 148 -4.92 -7.01 28.03
C GLU A 148 -4.53 -7.06 29.51
N ILE A 149 -4.45 -5.89 30.12
CA ILE A 149 -4.08 -5.69 31.52
C ILE A 149 -5.34 -5.34 32.29
N SER A 150 -5.57 -6.04 33.40
CA SER A 150 -6.72 -5.84 34.30
C SER A 150 -6.55 -4.68 35.27
N ASP A 151 -5.32 -4.22 35.50
CA ASP A 151 -5.01 -3.08 36.37
C ASP A 151 -4.11 -2.07 35.66
N ILE A 152 -4.63 -0.86 35.51
CA ILE A 152 -3.91 0.28 34.91
C ILE A 152 -2.57 0.58 35.62
N ARG A 153 -2.46 0.28 36.92
CA ARG A 153 -1.25 0.51 37.70
C ARG A 153 -0.11 -0.41 37.30
N ALA A 154 -0.45 -1.59 36.77
CA ALA A 154 0.55 -2.56 36.27
C ALA A 154 1.11 -2.22 34.88
N THR A 155 0.57 -1.19 34.20
CA THR A 155 0.97 -0.82 32.84
C THR A 155 2.47 -0.53 32.75
N GLU A 156 3.05 0.13 33.73
CA GLU A 156 4.48 0.46 33.73
C GLU A 156 5.36 -0.78 33.90
N SER A 157 4.95 -1.71 34.77
CA SER A 157 5.66 -2.97 34.98
C SER A 157 5.63 -3.85 33.71
N VAL A 158 4.45 -3.98 33.09
CA VAL A 158 4.28 -4.72 31.83
C VAL A 158 5.06 -4.04 30.71
N ALA A 159 5.00 -2.71 30.60
CA ALA A 159 5.76 -1.94 29.62
C ALA A 159 7.28 -2.15 29.78
N ASN A 160 7.79 -2.21 31.01
CA ASN A 160 9.20 -2.46 31.27
C ASN A 160 9.63 -3.87 30.87
N ILE A 161 8.79 -4.88 31.03
CA ILE A 161 9.02 -6.25 30.57
C ILE A 161 9.12 -6.28 29.04
N ILE A 162 8.21 -5.60 28.34
CA ILE A 162 8.19 -5.53 26.86
C ILE A 162 9.41 -4.77 26.34
N LYS A 163 9.76 -3.65 26.99
CA LYS A 163 10.88 -2.78 26.62
C LYS A 163 12.25 -3.30 27.04
N ALA A 164 12.32 -4.37 27.82
CA ALA A 164 13.60 -4.93 28.30
C ALA A 164 14.52 -5.35 27.15
N ASP A 165 13.95 -5.80 26.03
CA ASP A 165 14.71 -6.12 24.81
C ASP A 165 14.48 -5.06 23.73
N LYS A 166 15.07 -3.87 23.93
CA LYS A 166 14.96 -2.72 23.03
C LYS A 166 15.42 -3.00 21.60
N ASN A 167 16.34 -3.94 21.41
CA ASN A 167 16.93 -4.24 20.09
C ASN A 167 15.96 -5.03 19.21
N ASN A 168 15.05 -5.79 19.79
CA ASN A 168 14.10 -6.64 19.09
C ASN A 168 12.65 -6.11 19.12
N LEU A 169 12.39 -5.04 19.86
CA LEU A 169 11.07 -4.38 19.91
C LEU A 169 10.95 -3.37 18.76
N ILE A 170 9.98 -3.57 17.87
CA ILE A 170 9.72 -2.70 16.72
C ILE A 170 8.73 -1.60 17.09
N SER A 171 7.60 -1.98 17.70
CA SER A 171 6.56 -1.04 18.09
C SER A 171 5.88 -1.49 19.38
N TYR A 172 5.33 -0.52 20.09
CA TYR A 172 4.59 -0.69 21.32
C TYR A 172 3.56 0.43 21.41
N ASP A 173 2.30 0.05 21.43
CA ASP A 173 1.17 0.97 21.49
C ASP A 173 0.19 0.57 22.59
N ILE A 174 -0.33 1.57 23.33
CA ILE A 174 -1.41 1.39 24.30
C ILE A 174 -2.71 1.74 23.59
N ILE A 175 -3.66 0.82 23.65
CA ILE A 175 -4.98 0.96 23.02
C ILE A 175 -6.10 0.67 24.05
N PRO A 176 -7.34 1.08 23.80
CA PRO A 176 -8.47 0.62 24.60
C PRO A 176 -8.57 -0.90 24.60
N ALA A 177 -8.99 -1.49 25.72
CA ALA A 177 -9.17 -2.93 25.84
C ALA A 177 -10.21 -3.45 24.83
N LYS A 178 -9.89 -4.52 24.11
CA LYS A 178 -10.82 -5.16 23.15
C LYS A 178 -11.99 -5.87 23.85
N SER A 179 -11.81 -6.27 25.11
CA SER A 179 -12.88 -6.90 25.92
C SER A 179 -13.97 -5.93 26.37
N CYS A 180 -13.75 -4.60 26.23
CA CYS A 180 -14.63 -3.54 26.74
C CYS A 180 -14.88 -3.62 28.27
N ILE A 181 -14.05 -4.33 29.04
CA ILE A 181 -14.12 -4.39 30.49
C ILE A 181 -13.62 -3.05 31.04
N PRO A 182 -14.39 -2.40 31.96
CA PRO A 182 -13.95 -1.15 32.58
C PRO A 182 -12.62 -1.34 33.32
N ASN A 183 -11.74 -0.34 33.21
CA ASN A 183 -10.38 -0.30 33.76
C ASN A 183 -9.36 -1.24 33.14
N ASN A 184 -9.74 -2.05 32.15
CA ASN A 184 -8.76 -2.80 31.36
C ASN A 184 -8.10 -1.92 30.30
N LEU A 185 -6.82 -2.19 30.04
CA LEU A 185 -6.02 -1.53 29.02
C LEU A 185 -5.46 -2.58 28.06
N GLY A 186 -5.53 -2.30 26.75
CA GLY A 186 -4.91 -3.12 25.72
C GLY A 186 -3.50 -2.62 25.39
N ILE A 187 -2.57 -3.53 25.14
CA ILE A 187 -1.25 -3.23 24.60
C ILE A 187 -1.04 -4.07 23.36
N VAL A 188 -0.63 -3.42 22.27
CA VAL A 188 -0.16 -4.09 21.05
C VAL A 188 1.33 -3.92 20.96
N GLY A 189 2.06 -5.03 20.84
CA GLY A 189 3.50 -5.03 20.64
C GLY A 189 3.89 -5.80 19.40
N THR A 190 4.93 -5.35 18.72
CA THR A 190 5.53 -6.05 17.57
C THR A 190 7.01 -6.25 17.81
N VAL A 191 7.47 -7.49 17.69
CA VAL A 191 8.87 -7.90 17.88
C VAL A 191 9.44 -8.53 16.62
N LEU A 192 10.78 -8.50 16.49
CA LEU A 192 11.50 -8.92 15.29
C LEU A 192 11.50 -10.44 15.06
N ASN A 193 11.38 -11.26 16.13
CA ASN A 193 11.53 -12.70 16.00
C ASN A 193 10.66 -13.48 17.01
N GLU A 194 10.46 -14.75 16.72
CA GLU A 194 9.68 -15.68 17.55
C GLU A 194 10.31 -15.91 18.94
N GLU A 195 11.62 -15.90 19.04
CA GLU A 195 12.35 -16.12 20.30
C GLU A 195 12.07 -15.02 21.32
N THR A 196 12.13 -13.75 20.87
CA THR A 196 11.75 -12.59 21.70
C THR A 196 10.28 -12.64 22.10
N TYR A 197 9.39 -13.02 21.17
CA TYR A 197 7.98 -13.21 21.51
C TYR A 197 7.78 -14.25 22.61
N GLN A 198 8.42 -15.42 22.52
CA GLN A 198 8.31 -16.47 23.55
C GLN A 198 8.90 -16.02 24.89
N THR A 199 9.99 -15.27 24.86
CA THR A 199 10.60 -14.71 26.06
C THR A 199 9.67 -13.73 26.76
N ILE A 200 9.04 -12.81 26.02
CA ILE A 200 8.07 -11.86 26.54
C ILE A 200 6.84 -12.60 27.07
N LYS A 201 6.33 -13.56 26.31
CA LYS A 201 5.18 -14.38 26.70
C LYS A 201 5.41 -15.09 28.04
N ASN A 202 6.57 -15.73 28.20
CA ASN A 202 6.90 -16.46 29.43
C ASN A 202 7.00 -15.51 30.64
N LYS A 203 7.59 -14.33 30.47
CA LYS A 203 7.68 -13.32 31.54
C LYS A 203 6.30 -12.74 31.90
N LEU A 204 5.44 -12.54 30.92
CA LEU A 204 4.11 -11.94 31.14
C LEU A 204 3.10 -12.95 31.67
N ASN A 205 3.21 -14.24 31.34
CA ASN A 205 2.40 -15.30 31.94
C ASN A 205 2.63 -15.46 33.44
N ALA A 206 3.78 -15.00 33.96
CA ALA A 206 4.09 -14.97 35.38
C ALA A 206 3.56 -13.68 36.07
N CYS A 207 2.89 -12.80 35.37
CA CYS A 207 2.37 -11.52 35.86
C CYS A 207 0.85 -11.60 36.05
N ASP A 208 0.38 -11.58 37.28
CA ASP A 208 -1.08 -11.69 37.63
C ASP A 208 -1.94 -10.56 37.04
N ALA A 209 -1.30 -9.47 36.62
CA ALA A 209 -1.99 -8.32 36.01
C ALA A 209 -2.40 -8.53 34.54
N VAL A 210 -1.89 -9.57 33.89
CA VAL A 210 -2.18 -9.87 32.47
C VAL A 210 -3.42 -10.77 32.42
N ALA A 211 -4.53 -10.20 31.97
CA ALA A 211 -5.78 -10.93 31.81
C ALA A 211 -5.85 -11.77 30.54
N ILE A 212 -5.31 -11.24 29.42
CA ILE A 212 -5.33 -11.86 28.10
C ILE A 212 -3.99 -11.65 27.42
N PHE A 213 -3.45 -12.72 26.82
CA PHE A 213 -2.28 -12.66 25.94
C PHE A 213 -2.57 -13.43 24.65
N LEU A 214 -2.65 -12.71 23.54
CA LEU A 214 -2.98 -13.29 22.24
C LEU A 214 -1.89 -12.95 21.23
N ARG A 215 -1.58 -13.92 20.36
CA ARG A 215 -0.84 -13.66 19.13
C ARG A 215 -1.81 -13.05 18.13
N ASP A 216 -1.52 -11.86 17.64
CA ASP A 216 -2.31 -11.26 16.57
C ASP A 216 -1.85 -11.84 15.23
N MET A 217 -2.69 -12.70 14.63
CA MET A 217 -2.43 -13.31 13.32
C MET A 217 -3.02 -12.50 12.17
N SER A 218 -3.55 -11.31 12.44
CA SER A 218 -4.17 -10.41 11.45
C SER A 218 -3.18 -9.34 10.98
N ILE A 219 -2.21 -9.72 10.16
CA ILE A 219 -1.44 -8.79 9.33
C ILE A 219 -1.66 -9.13 7.85
#